data_f4f4d0c53ac7abd3dafbb60615813a6f
#
_entry.id   f4f4d0c53ac7abd3dafbb60615813a6f
#
_cell.length_a   1.000
_cell.length_b   1.000
_cell.length_c   1.000
_cell.angle_alpha   90.00
_cell.angle_beta   90.00
_cell.angle_gamma   90.00
#
_symmetry.space_group_name_H-M   'P 1'
#
loop_
_entity.id
_entity.type
_entity.pdbx_description
1 polymer ?
#
loop_
_entity_poly.entity_id
_entity_poly.type
_entity_poly.pdbx_seq_one_letter_code
_entity_poly.pdbx_strand_id
1 'polypeptide(L)'
;EELDRSEGVRFSKHAAQRVAERGIEVSDRLMSDLNQAVEKAKAKGARDVVIIGKDGAFIVNVPHNLIVTTMNGNEMKENIFTNIDSAVLL
;
A
#
# COMPACT_ATOMS: atom_id res chain seq x y z
N GLU A 1 0.82 -10.71 -22.05
CA GLU A 1 0.87 -10.29 -21.46
C GLU A 1 0.54 -9.82 -20.94
N GLU A 2 0.69 -9.84 -20.80
CA GLU A 2 0.58 -9.19 -20.02
C GLU A 2 -0.42 -9.05 -19.46
N LEU A 3 -1.17 -9.37 -19.23
CA LEU A 3 -2.14 -9.25 -18.67
C LEU A 3 -2.40 -9.32 -17.30
N ASP A 4 -1.97 -10.08 -16.74
CA ASP A 4 -2.12 -10.32 -15.46
C ASP A 4 -1.68 -9.28 -14.58
N ARG A 5 -0.80 -8.61 -14.91
CA ARG A 5 -0.30 -7.55 -14.20
C ARG A 5 -1.31 -6.53 -13.89
N SER A 6 -2.33 -6.43 -14.66
CA SER A 6 -3.34 -5.42 -14.45
C SER A 6 -4.16 -5.69 -13.21
N GLU A 7 -4.06 -6.89 -12.63
CA GLU A 7 -4.79 -7.21 -11.42
C GLU A 7 -4.02 -6.96 -10.15
N GLY A 8 -2.75 -6.67 -10.26
CA GLY A 8 -1.93 -6.41 -9.10
C GLY A 8 -2.04 -4.98 -8.63
N VAL A 9 -1.58 -4.76 -7.40
CA VAL A 9 -1.50 -3.43 -6.83
C VAL A 9 -0.48 -2.61 -7.62
N ARG A 10 -0.78 -1.35 -7.83
CA ARG A 10 0.10 -0.44 -8.55
C ARG A 10 0.41 0.76 -7.68
N PHE A 11 1.54 1.40 -7.93
CA PHE A 11 1.92 2.61 -7.23
C PHE A 11 1.41 3.81 -8.02
N SER A 12 0.81 4.78 -7.33
CA SER A 12 0.49 6.05 -7.94
C SER A 12 1.81 6.77 -8.26
N LYS A 13 1.74 7.79 -9.08
CA LYS A 13 2.92 8.57 -9.40
C LYS A 13 3.55 9.13 -8.13
N HIS A 14 2.74 9.65 -7.23
CA HIS A 14 3.20 10.20 -5.97
C HIS A 14 3.85 9.13 -5.10
N ALA A 15 3.21 7.96 -5.00
CA ALA A 15 3.75 6.87 -4.19
C ALA A 15 5.07 6.35 -4.77
N ALA A 16 5.15 6.23 -6.09
CA ALA A 16 6.37 5.78 -6.73
C ALA A 16 7.52 6.75 -6.47
N GLN A 17 7.22 8.04 -6.50
CA GLN A 17 8.22 9.06 -6.22
C GLN A 17 8.69 8.96 -4.78
N ARG A 18 7.78 8.75 -3.85
CA ARG A 18 8.12 8.61 -2.45
C ARG A 18 8.98 7.38 -2.19
N VAL A 19 8.65 6.27 -2.84
CA VAL A 19 9.43 5.05 -2.72
C VAL A 19 10.87 5.30 -3.17
N ALA A 20 11.03 5.97 -4.29
CA ALA A 20 12.37 6.29 -4.81
C ALA A 20 13.13 7.22 -3.87
N GLU A 21 12.45 8.25 -3.35
CA GLU A 21 13.09 9.21 -2.47
C GLU A 21 13.53 8.60 -1.15
N ARG A 22 12.79 7.62 -0.65
CA ARG A 22 13.07 7.03 0.64
C ARG A 22 13.93 5.78 0.55
N GLY A 23 14.27 5.36 -0.66
CA GLY A 23 15.08 4.17 -0.84
C GLY A 23 14.38 2.89 -0.40
N ILE A 24 13.07 2.86 -0.48
CA ILE A 24 12.31 1.65 -0.13
C ILE A 24 12.52 0.62 -1.23
N GLU A 25 12.96 -0.56 -0.83
CA GLU A 25 13.18 -1.62 -1.80
C GLU A 25 11.87 -2.34 -2.08
N VAL A 26 11.41 -2.27 -3.31
CA VAL A 26 10.17 -2.93 -3.72
C VAL A 26 10.54 -4.26 -4.32
N SER A 27 10.59 -5.28 -3.49
CA SER A 27 10.93 -6.63 -3.91
C SER A 27 9.67 -7.36 -4.36
N ASP A 28 9.86 -8.49 -5.03
CA ASP A 28 8.72 -9.34 -5.41
C ASP A 28 7.97 -9.80 -4.17
N ARG A 29 8.68 -10.06 -3.10
CA ARG A 29 8.05 -10.48 -1.86
C ARG A 29 7.17 -9.36 -1.30
N LEU A 30 7.66 -8.13 -1.31
CA LEU A 30 6.88 -7.00 -0.83
C LEU A 30 5.62 -6.84 -1.68
N MET A 31 5.75 -6.94 -2.99
CA MET A 31 4.59 -6.83 -3.87
C MET A 31 3.58 -7.94 -3.59
N SER A 32 4.06 -9.15 -3.36
CA SER A 32 3.19 -10.26 -3.02
C SER A 32 2.45 -9.99 -1.71
N ASP A 33 3.17 -9.51 -0.71
CA ASP A 33 2.56 -9.18 0.59
C ASP A 33 1.52 -8.08 0.45
N LEU A 34 1.82 -7.07 -0.34
CA LEU A 34 0.86 -5.97 -0.58
C LEU A 34 -0.38 -6.48 -1.29
N ASN A 35 -0.20 -7.33 -2.29
CA ASN A 35 -1.34 -7.89 -3.02
C ASN A 35 -2.22 -8.72 -2.09
N GLN A 36 -1.61 -9.53 -1.24
CA GLN A 36 -2.37 -10.35 -0.30
C GLN A 36 -3.14 -9.49 0.70
N ALA A 37 -2.50 -8.44 1.20
CA ALA A 37 -3.14 -7.54 2.14
C ALA A 37 -4.34 -6.84 1.50
N VAL A 38 -4.18 -6.41 0.26
CA VAL A 38 -5.27 -5.76 -0.45
C VAL A 38 -6.43 -6.74 -0.69
N GLU A 39 -6.12 -7.98 -1.02
CA GLU A 39 -7.16 -8.98 -1.22
C GLU A 39 -7.94 -9.24 0.06
N LYS A 40 -7.25 -9.29 1.20
CA LYS A 40 -7.93 -9.47 2.48
C LYS A 40 -8.84 -8.29 2.79
N ALA A 41 -8.36 -7.09 2.54
CA ALA A 41 -9.14 -5.88 2.77
C ALA A 41 -10.36 -5.84 1.85
N LYS A 42 -10.16 -6.24 0.60
CA LYS A 42 -11.22 -6.26 -0.38
C LYS A 42 -12.33 -7.22 0.04
N ALA A 43 -11.95 -8.38 0.56
CA ALA A 43 -12.92 -9.37 1.02
C ALA A 43 -13.77 -8.83 2.16
N LYS A 44 -13.26 -7.88 2.94
CA LYS A 44 -13.98 -7.28 4.03
C LYS A 44 -14.74 -6.03 3.62
N GLY A 45 -14.67 -5.65 2.36
CA GLY A 45 -15.35 -4.47 1.87
C GLY A 45 -14.66 -3.17 2.21
N ALA A 46 -13.40 -3.20 2.62
CA ALA A 46 -12.66 -1.98 2.93
C ALA A 46 -12.35 -1.22 1.66
N ARG A 47 -12.31 0.09 1.76
CA ARG A 47 -12.01 0.95 0.62
C ARG A 47 -10.64 1.58 0.72
N ASP A 48 -10.29 2.09 1.89
CA ASP A 48 -8.99 2.72 2.12
C ASP A 48 -8.31 1.98 3.25
N VAL A 49 -7.15 1.45 2.97
CA VAL A 49 -6.46 0.56 3.87
C VAL A 49 -5.04 1.07 4.10
N VAL A 50 -4.55 0.98 5.33
CA VAL A 50 -3.14 1.21 5.59
C VAL A 50 -2.48 -0.15 5.83
N ILE A 51 -1.41 -0.42 5.09
CA ILE A 51 -0.65 -1.66 5.21
C ILE A 51 0.67 -1.30 5.88
N ILE A 52 0.91 -1.84 7.06
CA ILE A 52 2.07 -1.49 7.86
C ILE A 52 3.11 -2.59 7.77
N GLY A 53 4.26 -2.24 7.21
CA GLY A 53 5.38 -3.16 7.10
C GLY A 53 6.57 -2.63 7.89
N LYS A 54 7.68 -3.33 7.80
CA LYS A 54 8.84 -2.95 8.58
C LYS A 54 9.50 -1.66 8.08
N ASP A 55 9.33 -1.33 6.81
CA ASP A 55 9.92 -0.12 6.24
C ASP A 55 9.00 1.07 6.27
N GLY A 56 7.79 0.92 6.78
CA GLY A 56 6.83 1.99 6.86
C GLY A 56 5.44 1.51 6.51
N ALA A 57 4.58 2.43 6.14
CA ALA A 57 3.19 2.13 5.82
C ALA A 57 2.87 2.52 4.39
N PHE A 58 1.90 1.82 3.82
CA PHE A 58 1.41 2.10 2.48
C PHE A 58 -0.09 2.33 2.57
N ILE A 59 -0.56 3.44 2.04
CA ILE A 59 -1.98 3.73 2.01
C ILE A 59 -2.51 3.35 0.65
N VAL A 60 -3.49 2.45 0.63
CA VAL A 60 -3.98 1.85 -0.59
C VAL A 60 -5.46 2.14 -0.79
N ASN A 61 -5.82 2.51 -1.99
CA ASN A 61 -7.21 2.61 -2.39
C ASN A 61 -7.59 1.26 -3.01
N VAL A 62 -8.39 0.49 -2.29
CA VAL A 62 -8.69 -0.89 -2.68
C VAL A 62 -9.47 -0.98 -3.98
N PRO A 63 -10.52 -0.19 -4.21
CA PRO A 63 -11.26 -0.29 -5.47
C PRO A 63 -10.42 -0.08 -6.71
N HIS A 64 -9.35 0.71 -6.60
CA HIS A 64 -8.48 0.98 -7.74
C HIS A 64 -7.19 0.17 -7.71
N ASN A 65 -6.98 -0.65 -6.66
CA ASN A 65 -5.73 -1.38 -6.46
C ASN A 65 -4.54 -0.46 -6.57
N LEU A 66 -4.66 0.72 -5.96
CA LEU A 66 -3.67 1.76 -6.12
C LEU A 66 -3.07 2.18 -4.79
N ILE A 67 -1.75 2.12 -4.69
CA ILE A 67 -1.04 2.62 -3.53
C ILE A 67 -0.94 4.14 -3.70
N VAL A 68 -1.65 4.86 -2.85
CA VAL A 68 -1.78 6.31 -2.97
C VAL A 68 -0.56 7.03 -2.44
N THR A 69 -0.01 6.56 -1.33
CA THR A 69 1.18 7.17 -0.76
C THR A 69 1.87 6.20 0.17
N THR A 70 3.09 6.54 0.56
CA THR A 70 3.85 5.75 1.53
C THR A 70 4.31 6.68 2.65
N MET A 71 4.53 6.12 3.84
CA MET A 71 5.00 6.87 4.99
C MET A 71 6.05 6.08 5.73
N ASN A 72 7.03 6.78 6.30
CA ASN A 72 7.98 6.12 7.18
C ASN A 72 7.44 6.15 8.62
N GLY A 73 8.18 5.55 9.55
CA GLY A 73 7.72 5.46 10.94
C GLY A 73 7.47 6.80 11.60
N ASN A 74 8.33 7.78 11.32
CA ASN A 74 8.16 9.10 11.92
C ASN A 74 6.93 9.79 11.39
N GLU A 75 6.69 9.68 10.11
CA GLU A 75 5.49 10.27 9.51
C GLU A 75 4.23 9.64 10.04
N MET A 76 4.27 8.34 10.32
CA MET A 76 3.12 7.64 10.86
C MET A 76 2.74 8.18 12.23
N LYS A 77 3.73 8.54 13.03
CA LYS A 77 3.47 9.07 14.37
C LYS A 77 2.79 10.43 14.32
N GLU A 78 3.08 11.19 13.29
CA GLU A 78 2.59 12.57 13.20
C GLU A 78 1.31 12.71 12.42
N ASN A 79 0.93 11.68 11.69
CA ASN A 79 -0.26 11.75 10.85
C ASN A 79 -1.43 11.02 11.48
N ILE A 80 -2.61 11.54 11.22
CA ILE A 80 -3.83 10.93 11.72
C ILE A 80 -4.55 10.28 10.55
N PHE A 81 -4.82 8.99 10.68
CA PHE A 81 -5.50 8.26 9.63
C PHE A 81 -7.00 8.35 9.85
N THR A 82 -7.62 9.38 9.28
CA THR A 82 -9.03 9.65 9.54
C THR A 82 -9.99 8.99 8.55
N ASN A 83 -9.48 8.63 7.37
CA ASN A 83 -10.33 8.03 6.34
C ASN A 83 -9.94 6.59 6.03
N ILE A 84 -9.34 5.92 7.00
CA ILE A 84 -8.88 4.55 6.81
C ILE A 84 -9.92 3.58 7.37
N ASP A 85 -10.37 2.66 6.53
CA ASP A 85 -11.36 1.66 6.94
C ASP A 85 -10.73 0.47 7.65
N SER A 86 -9.50 0.18 7.36
CA SER A 86 -8.86 -1.03 7.87
C SER A 86 -7.35 -0.89 7.88
N ALA A 87 -6.70 -1.66 8.71
CA ALA A 87 -5.23 -1.70 8.76
C ALA A 87 -4.78 -3.16 8.70
N VAL A 88 -3.71 -3.40 7.96
CA VAL A 88 -3.14 -4.74 7.82
C VAL A 88 -1.67 -4.66 8.20
N LEU A 89 -1.24 -5.57 9.05
CA LEU A 89 0.17 -5.69 9.44
C LEU A 89 0.82 -6.77 8.60
N LEU A 90 1.95 -6.45 8.01
CA LEU A 90 2.72 -7.42 7.25
C LEU A 90 3.60 -8.27 8.14
#